data_04851562f4406c8edaa41ec41a3684dc
#
_entry.id   04851562f4406c8edaa41ec41a3684dc
#
_cell.length_a   1.000
_cell.length_b   1.000
_cell.length_c   1.000
_cell.angle_alpha   90.00
_cell.angle_beta   90.00
_cell.angle_gamma   90.00
#
_symmetry.space_group_name_H-M   'P 1'
#
loop_
_entity.id
_entity.type
_entity.pdbx_description
1 polymer ?
#
loop_
_entity_poly.entity_id
_entity_poly.type
_entity_poly.pdbx_seq_one_letter_code
_entity_poly.pdbx_strand_id
1 'polypeptide(L)'
;KFDMVTLFNVLEHLADPERSINQIKEILKPNAILAIDVPNEFNDFQTTGRDVHGLNDWWIAPPNHLNYFSKDSLVNFLETLGFSVEICESSFPLEMFLLFGENYVKDGKLGSQCHRKRVLFEENLRKNGKTETLKNFYRALANLNLGRQISVFCKLK
;
A
#
# COMPACT_ATOMS: atom_id res chain seq x y z
N LYS A 1 -13.99 2.21 23.63
CA LYS A 1 -12.67 1.83 23.11
C LYS A 1 -12.81 0.58 22.22
N PHE A 2 -11.96 0.47 21.20
CA PHE A 2 -12.02 -0.55 20.16
C PHE A 2 -10.85 -1.53 20.25
N ASP A 3 -11.08 -2.78 19.86
CA ASP A 3 -10.06 -3.81 19.75
C ASP A 3 -9.25 -3.67 18.44
N MET A 4 -9.86 -3.03 17.44
CA MET A 4 -9.23 -2.75 16.16
C MET A 4 -9.78 -1.45 15.56
N VAL A 5 -8.92 -0.66 14.94
CA VAL A 5 -9.28 0.48 14.09
C VAL A 5 -8.60 0.29 12.74
N THR A 6 -9.30 0.61 11.66
CA THR A 6 -8.80 0.48 10.29
C THR A 6 -8.86 1.83 9.55
N LEU A 7 -7.79 2.15 8.83
CA LEU A 7 -7.70 3.28 7.91
C LEU A 7 -7.26 2.77 6.54
N PHE A 8 -8.22 2.34 5.71
CA PHE A 8 -7.94 1.84 4.37
C PHE A 8 -8.24 2.91 3.33
N ASN A 9 -7.21 3.40 2.64
CA ASN A 9 -7.26 4.54 1.74
C ASN A 9 -7.88 5.78 2.42
N VAL A 10 -7.35 6.16 3.57
CA VAL A 10 -7.80 7.31 4.37
C VAL A 10 -6.66 8.23 4.73
N LEU A 11 -5.53 7.68 5.18
CA LEU A 11 -4.43 8.46 5.76
C LEU A 11 -3.82 9.43 4.74
N GLU A 12 -3.78 9.06 3.46
CA GLU A 12 -3.30 9.89 2.36
C GLU A 12 -4.15 11.13 2.10
N HIS A 13 -5.41 11.12 2.54
CA HIS A 13 -6.35 12.23 2.36
C HIS A 13 -6.42 13.20 3.55
N LEU A 14 -5.83 12.87 4.68
CA LEU A 14 -5.96 13.65 5.90
C LEU A 14 -5.08 14.91 5.85
N ALA A 15 -5.66 16.06 6.18
CA ALA A 15 -4.91 17.32 6.26
C ALA A 15 -3.89 17.32 7.42
N ASP A 16 -4.17 16.59 8.51
CA ASP A 16 -3.32 16.42 9.67
C ASP A 16 -3.33 14.95 10.12
N PRO A 17 -2.52 14.09 9.47
CA PRO A 17 -2.47 12.68 9.78
C PRO A 17 -1.94 12.39 11.19
N GLU A 18 -1.00 13.21 11.70
CA GLU A 18 -0.45 13.05 13.04
C GLU A 18 -1.52 13.24 14.12
N ARG A 19 -2.28 14.33 14.02
CA ARG A 19 -3.39 14.59 14.94
C ARG A 19 -4.42 13.46 14.88
N SER A 20 -4.75 12.98 13.71
CA SER A 20 -5.75 11.92 13.53
C SER A 20 -5.28 10.61 14.18
N ILE A 21 -4.03 10.22 14.00
CA ILE A 21 -3.45 9.04 14.65
C ILE A 21 -3.41 9.22 16.18
N ASN A 22 -3.09 10.40 16.69
CA ASN A 22 -3.13 10.68 18.12
C ASN A 22 -4.55 10.56 18.70
N GLN A 23 -5.58 11.01 17.99
CA GLN A 23 -6.98 10.80 18.39
C GLN A 23 -7.37 9.31 18.38
N ILE A 24 -6.86 8.53 17.42
CA ILE A 24 -7.11 7.08 17.36
C ILE A 24 -6.52 6.38 18.59
N LYS A 25 -5.36 6.78 19.09
CA LYS A 25 -4.80 6.21 20.33
C LYS A 25 -5.75 6.33 21.53
N GLU A 26 -6.48 7.44 21.61
CA GLU A 26 -7.43 7.67 22.72
C GLU A 26 -8.60 6.67 22.73
N ILE A 27 -8.95 6.13 21.56
CA ILE A 27 -10.08 5.20 21.41
C ILE A 27 -9.66 3.74 21.33
N LEU A 28 -8.37 3.43 21.19
CA LEU A 28 -7.86 2.07 21.21
C LEU A 28 -7.84 1.49 22.63
N LYS A 29 -8.12 0.21 22.75
CA LYS A 29 -7.88 -0.58 23.96
C LYS A 29 -6.40 -0.94 24.08
N PRO A 30 -5.90 -1.35 25.26
CA PRO A 30 -4.59 -2.00 25.39
C PRO A 30 -4.50 -3.21 24.45
N ASN A 31 -3.37 -3.35 23.75
CA ASN A 31 -3.10 -4.40 22.75
C ASN A 31 -4.02 -4.39 21.50
N ALA A 32 -4.80 -3.33 21.31
CA ALA A 32 -5.61 -3.18 20.10
C ALA A 32 -4.73 -3.00 18.85
N ILE A 33 -5.30 -3.34 17.71
CA ILE A 33 -4.62 -3.25 16.42
C ILE A 33 -5.07 -1.99 15.70
N LEU A 34 -4.11 -1.23 15.20
CA LEU A 34 -4.33 -0.24 14.15
C LEU A 34 -3.87 -0.82 12.82
N ALA A 35 -4.79 -0.97 11.86
CA ALA A 35 -4.48 -1.42 10.51
C ALA A 35 -4.62 -0.27 9.53
N ILE A 36 -3.57 -0.02 8.75
CA ILE A 36 -3.52 1.06 7.76
C ILE A 36 -3.16 0.47 6.41
N ASP A 37 -3.86 0.92 5.37
CA ASP A 37 -3.54 0.62 3.97
C ASP A 37 -3.52 1.93 3.20
N VAL A 38 -2.40 2.21 2.53
CA VAL A 38 -2.17 3.43 1.72
C VAL A 38 -1.44 3.09 0.43
N PRO A 39 -1.55 3.92 -0.62
CA PRO A 39 -0.70 3.80 -1.79
C PRO A 39 0.79 3.84 -1.43
N ASN A 40 1.59 2.99 -2.10
CA ASN A 40 3.04 2.96 -1.99
C ASN A 40 3.66 3.77 -3.11
N GLU A 41 3.95 5.02 -2.83
CA GLU A 41 4.33 5.96 -3.87
C GLU A 41 5.85 6.13 -4.00
N PHE A 42 6.28 6.53 -5.20
CA PHE A 42 7.69 6.75 -5.56
C PHE A 42 8.57 5.50 -5.50
N ASN A 43 7.97 4.31 -5.60
CA ASN A 43 8.75 3.07 -5.68
C ASN A 43 9.43 2.91 -7.04
N ASP A 44 10.47 2.06 -7.09
CA ASP A 44 11.31 1.89 -8.28
C ASP A 44 10.52 1.43 -9.52
N PHE A 45 9.50 0.57 -9.38
CA PHE A 45 8.70 0.14 -10.53
C PHE A 45 7.83 1.27 -11.06
N GLN A 46 7.31 2.10 -10.18
CA GLN A 46 6.49 3.25 -10.54
C GLN A 46 7.33 4.29 -11.29
N THR A 47 8.47 4.69 -10.75
CA THR A 47 9.36 5.67 -11.37
C THR A 47 9.97 5.16 -12.67
N THR A 48 10.40 3.89 -12.73
CA THR A 48 10.90 3.27 -13.95
C THR A 48 9.82 3.18 -15.02
N GLY A 49 8.60 2.76 -14.67
CA GLY A 49 7.47 2.69 -15.60
C GLY A 49 7.12 4.07 -16.17
N ARG A 50 7.18 5.12 -15.35
CA ARG A 50 7.04 6.51 -15.80
C ARG A 50 8.08 6.85 -16.87
N ASP A 51 9.35 6.61 -16.59
CA ASP A 51 10.47 7.00 -17.46
C ASP A 51 10.44 6.21 -18.79
N VAL A 52 10.21 4.89 -18.75
CA VAL A 52 10.09 4.03 -19.93
C VAL A 52 8.99 4.47 -20.88
N HIS A 53 7.86 4.94 -20.35
CA HIS A 53 6.70 5.32 -21.15
C HIS A 53 6.55 6.84 -21.36
N GLY A 54 7.49 7.66 -20.86
CA GLY A 54 7.42 9.12 -20.96
C GLY A 54 6.13 9.66 -20.32
N LEU A 55 5.77 9.14 -19.14
CA LEU A 55 4.59 9.56 -18.40
C LEU A 55 4.93 10.68 -17.42
N ASN A 56 3.91 11.43 -17.01
CA ASN A 56 3.99 12.27 -15.81
C ASN A 56 3.87 11.41 -14.56
N ASP A 57 4.08 12.00 -13.39
CA ASP A 57 3.84 11.37 -12.09
C ASP A 57 2.34 11.17 -11.87
N TRP A 58 1.75 10.17 -12.55
CA TRP A 58 0.29 9.92 -12.59
C TRP A 58 -0.32 9.56 -11.24
N TRP A 59 0.51 9.20 -10.26
CA TRP A 59 0.10 8.92 -8.89
C TRP A 59 -0.07 10.19 -8.05
N ILE A 60 0.46 11.32 -8.49
CA ILE A 60 0.27 12.61 -7.84
C ILE A 60 -1.12 13.12 -8.18
N ALA A 61 -2.00 13.16 -7.21
CA ALA A 61 -3.44 13.40 -7.40
C ALA A 61 -4.00 14.51 -6.48
N PRO A 62 -3.50 15.76 -6.57
CA PRO A 62 -4.08 16.87 -5.81
C PRO A 62 -5.47 17.21 -6.37
N PRO A 63 -6.43 17.66 -5.54
CA PRO A 63 -6.33 17.87 -4.09
C PRO A 63 -6.69 16.62 -3.27
N ASN A 64 -6.89 15.45 -3.92
CA ASN A 64 -7.40 14.26 -3.25
C ASN A 64 -6.35 13.63 -2.33
N HIS A 65 -5.12 13.41 -2.82
CA HIS A 65 -4.02 12.94 -2.00
C HIS A 65 -3.21 14.13 -1.49
N LEU A 66 -3.17 14.30 -0.18
CA LEU A 66 -2.40 15.33 0.51
C LEU A 66 -1.07 14.79 1.04
N ASN A 67 -1.02 13.48 1.33
CA ASN A 67 0.16 12.80 1.84
C ASN A 67 0.54 11.65 0.91
N TYR A 68 1.83 11.45 0.75
CA TYR A 68 2.40 10.39 -0.09
C TYR A 68 3.34 9.55 0.77
N PHE A 69 3.07 8.25 0.83
CA PHE A 69 3.82 7.34 1.66
C PHE A 69 4.62 6.34 0.83
N SER A 70 5.84 6.07 1.27
CA SER A 70 6.54 4.83 1.01
C SER A 70 6.44 3.92 2.23
N LYS A 71 6.80 2.65 2.10
CA LYS A 71 6.85 1.75 3.26
C LYS A 71 7.65 2.34 4.41
N ASP A 72 8.85 2.83 4.12
CA ASP A 72 9.76 3.31 5.18
C ASP A 72 9.25 4.60 5.82
N SER A 73 8.68 5.53 5.05
CA SER A 73 8.10 6.76 5.60
C SER A 73 6.87 6.48 6.47
N LEU A 74 6.01 5.52 6.07
CA LEU A 74 4.83 5.13 6.86
C LEU A 74 5.24 4.44 8.17
N VAL A 75 6.19 3.49 8.12
CA VAL A 75 6.70 2.80 9.31
C VAL A 75 7.32 3.80 10.28
N ASN A 76 8.23 4.66 9.81
CA ASN A 76 8.86 5.68 10.64
C ASN A 76 7.83 6.64 11.26
N PHE A 77 6.84 7.07 10.49
CA PHE A 77 5.76 7.93 10.97
C PHE A 77 5.00 7.27 12.13
N LEU A 78 4.61 6.01 12.00
CA LEU A 78 3.87 5.28 13.03
C LEU A 78 4.74 5.00 14.27
N GLU A 79 6.01 4.68 14.08
CA GLU A 79 6.95 4.43 15.19
C GLU A 79 7.24 5.69 16.00
N THR A 80 7.37 6.86 15.36
CA THR A 80 7.51 8.15 16.07
C THR A 80 6.28 8.49 16.90
N LEU A 81 5.11 8.01 16.47
CA LEU A 81 3.86 8.16 17.20
C LEU A 81 3.64 7.06 18.26
N GLY A 82 4.64 6.22 18.55
CA GLY A 82 4.60 5.23 19.63
C GLY A 82 3.92 3.91 19.27
N PHE A 83 3.75 3.59 17.98
CA PHE A 83 3.31 2.27 17.54
C PHE A 83 4.50 1.34 17.28
N SER A 84 4.27 0.03 17.39
CA SER A 84 5.14 -1.04 16.89
C SER A 84 4.50 -1.66 15.67
N VAL A 85 5.16 -1.66 14.54
CA VAL A 85 4.67 -2.32 13.32
C VAL A 85 4.97 -3.81 13.42
N GLU A 86 3.91 -4.63 13.54
CA GLU A 86 4.00 -6.09 13.70
C GLU A 86 4.05 -6.79 12.34
N ILE A 87 3.27 -6.30 11.37
CA ILE A 87 3.18 -6.86 10.03
C ILE A 87 3.21 -5.71 9.03
N CYS A 88 4.01 -5.88 7.99
CA CYS A 88 3.99 -5.02 6.82
C CYS A 88 3.91 -5.90 5.57
N GLU A 89 2.87 -5.71 4.79
CA GLU A 89 2.64 -6.41 3.52
C GLU A 89 2.41 -5.38 2.41
N SER A 90 2.74 -5.75 1.20
CA SER A 90 2.43 -4.97 0.01
C SER A 90 1.33 -5.64 -0.79
N SER A 91 0.83 -4.96 -1.81
CA SER A 91 -0.03 -5.56 -2.82
C SER A 91 0.72 -5.83 -4.11
N PHE A 92 0.05 -6.48 -5.08
CA PHE A 92 0.62 -6.74 -6.40
C PHE A 92 1.09 -5.43 -7.06
N PRO A 93 2.36 -5.34 -7.51
CA PRO A 93 2.88 -4.15 -8.18
C PRO A 93 2.34 -4.08 -9.62
N LEU A 94 1.24 -3.36 -9.84
CA LEU A 94 0.63 -3.19 -11.17
C LEU A 94 1.61 -2.57 -12.16
N GLU A 95 2.58 -1.85 -11.68
CA GLU A 95 3.65 -1.23 -12.46
C GLU A 95 4.50 -2.26 -13.22
N MET A 96 4.49 -3.53 -12.81
CA MET A 96 5.10 -4.63 -13.60
C MET A 96 4.52 -4.69 -15.02
N PHE A 97 3.24 -4.38 -15.21
CA PHE A 97 2.63 -4.37 -16.55
C PHE A 97 3.21 -3.25 -17.41
N LEU A 98 3.53 -2.08 -16.83
CA LEU A 98 4.26 -1.02 -17.53
C LEU A 98 5.64 -1.53 -17.98
N LEU A 99 6.35 -2.23 -17.10
CA LEU A 99 7.68 -2.78 -17.39
C LEU A 99 7.64 -3.92 -18.43
N PHE A 100 6.49 -4.59 -18.58
CA PHE A 100 6.22 -5.54 -19.66
C PHE A 100 5.75 -4.87 -20.96
N GLY A 101 5.69 -3.53 -21.02
CA GLY A 101 5.28 -2.76 -22.19
C GLY A 101 3.78 -2.45 -22.26
N GLU A 102 2.99 -2.84 -21.27
CA GLU A 102 1.54 -2.60 -21.24
C GLU A 102 1.23 -1.25 -20.56
N ASN A 103 1.20 -0.16 -21.33
CA ASN A 103 0.92 1.19 -20.80
C ASN A 103 -0.59 1.36 -20.48
N TYR A 104 -0.99 0.87 -19.33
CA TYR A 104 -2.37 0.95 -18.85
C TYR A 104 -2.77 2.33 -18.29
N VAL A 105 -1.81 3.22 -18.01
CA VAL A 105 -2.08 4.53 -17.38
C VAL A 105 -2.95 5.41 -18.27
N LYS A 106 -2.75 5.32 -19.60
CA LYS A 106 -3.52 6.07 -20.59
C LYS A 106 -4.66 5.28 -21.23
N ASP A 107 -4.82 4.01 -20.86
CA ASP A 107 -5.82 3.11 -21.44
C ASP A 107 -6.57 2.34 -20.35
N GLY A 108 -7.75 2.82 -19.97
CA GLY A 108 -8.58 2.18 -18.95
C GLY A 108 -9.06 0.77 -19.31
N LYS A 109 -9.18 0.43 -20.62
CA LYS A 109 -9.52 -0.92 -21.07
C LYS A 109 -8.34 -1.86 -20.81
N LEU A 110 -7.15 -1.45 -21.15
CA LEU A 110 -5.91 -2.19 -20.83
C LEU A 110 -5.71 -2.29 -19.30
N GLY A 111 -5.97 -1.21 -18.57
CA GLY A 111 -5.93 -1.23 -17.10
C GLY A 111 -6.85 -2.28 -16.49
N SER A 112 -8.08 -2.40 -17.00
CA SER A 112 -9.02 -3.46 -16.61
C SER A 112 -8.50 -4.86 -16.95
N GLN A 113 -7.77 -5.03 -18.06
CA GLN A 113 -7.15 -6.31 -18.42
C GLN A 113 -5.98 -6.66 -17.48
N CYS A 114 -5.09 -5.71 -17.20
CA CYS A 114 -4.00 -5.88 -16.24
C CYS A 114 -4.54 -6.25 -14.85
N HIS A 115 -5.59 -5.57 -14.40
CA HIS A 115 -6.25 -5.92 -13.13
C HIS A 115 -6.79 -7.35 -13.13
N ARG A 116 -7.44 -7.81 -14.20
CA ARG A 116 -7.91 -9.21 -14.31
C ARG A 116 -6.75 -10.21 -14.28
N LYS A 117 -5.63 -9.91 -14.96
CA LYS A 117 -4.42 -10.77 -14.90
C LYS A 117 -3.89 -10.89 -13.47
N ARG A 118 -3.83 -9.78 -12.72
CA ARG A 118 -3.46 -9.80 -11.30
C ARG A 118 -4.40 -10.67 -10.48
N VAL A 119 -5.72 -10.47 -10.61
CA VAL A 119 -6.72 -11.27 -9.89
C VAL A 119 -6.54 -12.76 -10.19
N LEU A 120 -6.37 -13.12 -11.47
CA LEU A 120 -6.15 -14.50 -11.88
C LEU A 120 -4.88 -15.10 -11.26
N PHE A 121 -3.78 -14.35 -11.21
CA PHE A 121 -2.55 -14.77 -10.54
C PHE A 121 -2.79 -15.12 -9.06
N GLU A 122 -3.45 -14.23 -8.33
CA GLU A 122 -3.76 -14.44 -6.92
C GLU A 122 -4.72 -15.62 -6.68
N GLU A 123 -5.78 -15.71 -7.50
CA GLU A 123 -6.76 -16.80 -7.40
C GLU A 123 -6.12 -18.16 -7.70
N ASN A 124 -5.27 -18.26 -8.72
CA ASN A 124 -4.58 -19.50 -9.05
C ASN A 124 -3.74 -20.00 -7.88
N LEU A 125 -3.02 -19.11 -7.20
CA LEU A 125 -2.26 -19.49 -6.01
C LEU A 125 -3.18 -19.92 -4.87
N ARG A 126 -4.25 -19.18 -4.59
CA ARG A 126 -5.20 -19.50 -3.52
C ARG A 126 -5.92 -20.82 -3.77
N LYS A 127 -6.43 -21.03 -5.00
CA LYS A 127 -7.15 -22.28 -5.39
C LYS A 127 -6.27 -23.53 -5.34
N ASN A 128 -4.96 -23.36 -5.51
CA ASN A 128 -3.98 -24.46 -5.40
C ASN A 128 -3.34 -24.56 -4.00
N GLY A 129 -3.93 -23.96 -2.97
CA GLY A 129 -3.45 -24.09 -1.59
C GLY A 129 -2.15 -23.32 -1.31
N LYS A 130 -1.75 -22.36 -2.16
CA LYS A 130 -0.52 -21.58 -2.04
C LYS A 130 -0.72 -20.19 -1.42
N THR A 131 -1.69 -20.05 -0.52
CA THR A 131 -1.98 -18.78 0.15
C THR A 131 -0.78 -18.25 0.93
N GLU A 132 -0.05 -19.12 1.63
CA GLU A 132 1.16 -18.70 2.35
C GLU A 132 2.30 -18.25 1.41
N THR A 133 2.43 -18.88 0.25
CA THR A 133 3.38 -18.45 -0.78
C THR A 133 3.02 -17.04 -1.26
N LEU A 134 1.73 -16.76 -1.48
CA LEU A 134 1.25 -15.43 -1.89
C LEU A 134 1.52 -14.37 -0.82
N LYS A 135 1.24 -14.67 0.46
CA LYS A 135 1.56 -13.75 1.57
C LYS A 135 3.06 -13.47 1.67
N ASN A 136 3.89 -14.51 1.59
CA ASN A 136 5.34 -14.35 1.64
C ASN A 136 5.87 -13.55 0.45
N PHE A 137 5.28 -13.71 -0.73
CA PHE A 137 5.58 -12.90 -1.90
C PHE A 137 5.29 -11.41 -1.64
N TYR A 138 4.13 -11.08 -1.08
CA TYR A 138 3.78 -9.69 -0.76
C TYR A 138 4.61 -9.08 0.37
N ARG A 139 5.01 -9.89 1.35
CA ARG A 139 5.99 -9.46 2.38
C ARG A 139 7.37 -9.19 1.79
N ALA A 140 7.81 -10.04 0.87
CA ALA A 140 9.08 -9.83 0.17
C ALA A 140 9.05 -8.55 -0.67
N LEU A 141 7.94 -8.26 -1.37
CA LEU A 141 7.76 -7.01 -2.09
C LEU A 141 7.78 -5.80 -1.14
N ALA A 142 7.11 -5.87 0.01
CA ALA A 142 7.14 -4.81 1.02
C ALA A 142 8.58 -4.56 1.51
N ASN A 143 9.38 -5.60 1.72
CA ASN A 143 10.78 -5.47 2.13
C ASN A 143 11.67 -4.82 1.06
N LEU A 144 11.28 -4.93 -0.21
CA LEU A 144 11.92 -4.25 -1.35
C LEU A 144 11.32 -2.86 -1.61
N ASN A 145 10.39 -2.39 -0.77
CA ASN A 145 9.60 -1.18 -1.00
C ASN A 145 8.84 -1.19 -2.35
N LEU A 146 8.44 -2.37 -2.81
CA LEU A 146 7.70 -2.57 -4.06
C LEU A 146 6.24 -2.92 -3.79
N GLY A 147 5.41 -2.73 -4.81
CA GLY A 147 3.98 -3.01 -4.77
C GLY A 147 3.15 -1.74 -4.78
N ARG A 148 1.87 -1.90 -5.12
CA ARG A 148 0.95 -0.77 -5.35
C ARG A 148 0.50 -0.10 -4.07
N GLN A 149 0.30 -0.87 -3.00
CA GLN A 149 -0.14 -0.39 -1.70
C GLN A 149 0.72 -1.01 -0.60
N ILE A 150 0.78 -0.36 0.52
CA ILE A 150 1.39 -0.84 1.75
C ILE A 150 0.31 -0.99 2.81
N SER A 151 0.18 -2.20 3.33
CA SER A 151 -0.68 -2.52 4.47
C SER A 151 0.18 -2.77 5.70
N VAL A 152 -0.05 -2.02 6.76
CA VAL A 152 0.62 -2.21 8.05
C VAL A 152 -0.38 -2.55 9.14
N PHE A 153 0.02 -3.44 10.04
CA PHE A 153 -0.71 -3.78 11.25
C PHE A 153 0.21 -3.47 12.44
N CYS A 154 -0.22 -2.58 13.31
CA CYS A 154 0.59 -2.09 14.40
C CYS A 154 -0.18 -2.06 15.73
N LYS A 155 0.58 -2.01 16.82
CA LYS A 155 0.09 -1.90 18.20
C LYS A 155 0.74 -0.72 18.90
N LEU A 156 0.07 -0.14 19.88
CA LEU A 156 0.71 0.79 20.79
C LEU A 156 1.83 0.09 21.59
N LYS A 157 3.00 0.78 21.67
CA LYS A 157 4.11 0.33 22.53
C LYS A 157 3.77 0.49 23.99
#